data_577b59e2ed1b642678c44a8a5e771662
#
_entry.id   577b59e2ed1b642678c44a8a5e771662
#
_cell.length_a   1.000
_cell.length_b   1.000
_cell.length_c   1.000
_cell.angle_alpha   90.00
_cell.angle_beta   90.00
_cell.angle_gamma   90.00
#
_symmetry.space_group_name_H-M   'P 1'
#
loop_
_entity.id
_entity.type
_entity.pdbx_description
1 polymer ?
#
loop_
_entity_poly.entity_id
_entity_poly.type
_entity_poly.pdbx_seq_one_letter_code
_entity_poly.pdbx_strand_id
1 'polypeptide(L)'
;MLIFLFLRRVLIFRGRAEKQPLSNIMIGISKLYMGQVEVSDPLRYGRKSGKLPSHLLQFSEDKKPVVVWNVTSACNLKCTHCYAATEGTPDELSTEEALAIIDDLAAFGVPVLLFSGGEPFVRPDILTLAKYAMSQGLRVVFSTNGTLINAELAAEIKSIGASYAGISIDGMQEVHDRFRVCKGAFQQSLNGIRLCREAGVKVGLRVTMTKENVGEIPAIFDLIESERIPRICLYHLVYSGRGADIAALDLDHTLRRSTLDLIIDRAQQLHERGLPVEVLTVDNHCDGPYLYMRMLAESNPRAEEVMRLLEMNGGNSTGHGIACISWDGTVYPDQFWRNQPVGSVREKPFSEIWGNPPEGSLLAMLREKKQHVTGKCVSCRFLNVCGGNFRARAEAATGELWGVDPACYLTDEEIGR
;
A
#
# COMPACT_ATOMS: atom_id res chain seq x y z
N MET A 1 -36.53 56.28 29.78
CA MET A 1 -36.51 56.41 28.31
C MET A 1 -35.29 55.64 27.81
N LEU A 2 -35.56 54.40 27.32
CA LEU A 2 -34.55 53.38 26.98
C LEU A 2 -33.89 53.72 25.63
N ILE A 3 -32.57 53.68 25.57
CA ILE A 3 -31.80 53.69 24.33
C ILE A 3 -31.27 52.27 24.08
N PHE A 4 -31.78 51.57 23.05
CA PHE A 4 -31.32 50.29 22.56
C PHE A 4 -30.05 50.47 21.72
N LEU A 5 -28.93 49.87 22.17
CA LEU A 5 -27.70 49.71 21.42
C LEU A 5 -27.74 48.34 20.69
N PHE A 6 -27.88 48.38 19.35
CA PHE A 6 -27.71 47.24 18.46
C PHE A 6 -26.24 46.97 18.25
N LEU A 7 -25.69 45.95 18.87
CA LEU A 7 -24.37 45.40 18.52
C LEU A 7 -24.51 44.42 17.34
N ARG A 8 -24.14 44.88 16.16
CA ARG A 8 -23.92 44.01 15.01
C ARG A 8 -22.74 43.08 15.30
N ARG A 9 -22.98 41.79 15.59
CA ARG A 9 -21.97 40.73 15.51
C ARG A 9 -21.67 40.47 14.04
N VAL A 10 -20.51 40.91 13.58
CA VAL A 10 -19.89 40.46 12.33
C VAL A 10 -19.45 39.00 12.53
N LEU A 11 -20.21 38.06 12.03
CA LEU A 11 -19.81 36.67 11.91
C LEU A 11 -18.71 36.58 10.83
N ILE A 12 -17.47 36.53 11.28
CA ILE A 12 -16.34 36.14 10.44
C ILE A 12 -16.54 34.64 10.15
N PHE A 13 -17.05 34.32 8.97
CA PHE A 13 -16.95 32.96 8.43
C PHE A 13 -15.47 32.64 8.26
N ARG A 14 -14.86 32.01 9.27
CA ARG A 14 -13.65 31.23 9.09
C ARG A 14 -14.04 30.09 8.17
N GLY A 15 -13.56 30.12 6.90
CA GLY A 15 -13.68 29.03 5.99
C GLY A 15 -13.21 27.75 6.70
N ARG A 16 -14.10 26.76 6.83
CA ARG A 16 -13.71 25.43 7.21
C ARG A 16 -12.74 24.95 6.13
N ALA A 17 -11.48 24.74 6.50
CA ALA A 17 -10.56 24.00 5.66
C ALA A 17 -11.27 22.70 5.28
N GLU A 18 -11.41 22.44 4.00
CA GLU A 18 -11.96 21.18 3.50
C GLU A 18 -11.14 20.05 4.10
N LYS A 19 -11.83 19.16 4.84
CA LYS A 19 -11.20 17.98 5.43
C LYS A 19 -10.65 17.11 4.31
N GLN A 20 -9.32 17.02 4.21
CA GLN A 20 -8.69 16.16 3.21
C GLN A 20 -9.02 14.68 3.51
N PRO A 21 -9.38 13.89 2.47
CA PRO A 21 -9.79 12.51 2.64
C PRO A 21 -8.63 11.60 3.05
N LEU A 22 -8.96 10.43 3.66
CA LEU A 22 -8.00 9.34 3.91
C LEU A 22 -7.48 8.82 2.58
N SER A 23 -6.19 8.89 2.40
CA SER A 23 -5.54 8.27 1.27
C SER A 23 -5.13 6.83 1.61
N ASN A 24 -5.45 5.89 0.73
CA ASN A 24 -5.03 4.51 0.79
C ASN A 24 -4.24 4.20 -0.48
N ILE A 25 -3.15 3.45 -0.37
CA ILE A 25 -2.35 3.02 -1.54
C ILE A 25 -3.00 1.87 -2.32
N MET A 26 -4.10 1.33 -1.83
CA MET A 26 -4.73 0.12 -2.35
C MET A 26 -6.17 0.36 -2.75
N ILE A 27 -6.58 -0.26 -3.85
CA ILE A 27 -7.98 -0.32 -4.30
C ILE A 27 -8.55 -1.68 -3.86
N GLY A 28 -9.52 -1.66 -2.95
CA GLY A 28 -10.18 -2.86 -2.44
C GLY A 28 -11.27 -3.34 -3.40
N ILE A 29 -10.95 -4.27 -4.29
CA ILE A 29 -11.91 -4.81 -5.28
C ILE A 29 -13.09 -5.48 -4.57
N SER A 30 -12.81 -6.38 -3.62
CA SER A 30 -13.83 -7.09 -2.85
C SER A 30 -14.76 -6.13 -2.09
N LYS A 31 -14.20 -5.08 -1.48
CA LYS A 31 -14.99 -4.07 -0.77
C LYS A 31 -15.82 -3.21 -1.71
N LEU A 32 -15.19 -2.65 -2.72
CA LEU A 32 -15.84 -1.68 -3.61
C LEU A 32 -16.89 -2.37 -4.50
N TYR A 33 -16.53 -3.46 -5.18
CA TYR A 33 -17.40 -4.11 -6.14
C TYR A 33 -18.51 -4.95 -5.47
N MET A 34 -18.19 -5.81 -4.50
CA MET A 34 -19.14 -6.69 -3.84
C MET A 34 -19.75 -6.11 -2.55
N GLY A 35 -19.20 -5.03 -1.98
CA GLY A 35 -19.64 -4.51 -0.68
C GLY A 35 -19.15 -5.33 0.52
N GLN A 36 -18.20 -6.22 0.32
CA GLN A 36 -17.70 -7.10 1.36
C GLN A 36 -17.05 -6.29 2.49
N VAL A 37 -17.35 -6.66 3.74
CA VAL A 37 -16.63 -6.13 4.91
C VAL A 37 -15.28 -6.83 4.99
N GLU A 38 -14.20 -6.06 4.90
CA GLU A 38 -12.86 -6.61 4.83
C GLU A 38 -12.25 -6.76 6.22
N VAL A 39 -11.46 -7.82 6.37
CA VAL A 39 -10.72 -8.11 7.63
C VAL A 39 -9.75 -6.98 7.97
N SER A 40 -9.29 -6.23 6.97
CA SER A 40 -8.40 -5.07 7.14
C SER A 40 -9.14 -3.74 7.42
N ASP A 41 -10.46 -3.68 7.34
CA ASP A 41 -11.23 -2.47 7.63
C ASP A 41 -10.90 -1.86 9.00
N PRO A 42 -10.76 -2.63 10.11
CA PRO A 42 -10.31 -2.08 11.38
C PRO A 42 -8.88 -1.52 11.33
N LEU A 43 -8.03 -2.03 10.41
CA LEU A 43 -6.68 -1.53 10.20
C LEU A 43 -6.67 -0.19 9.45
N ARG A 44 -7.62 0.00 8.55
CA ARG A 44 -7.73 1.20 7.73
C ARG A 44 -8.52 2.30 8.43
N TYR A 45 -9.55 1.91 9.19
CA TYR A 45 -10.57 2.82 9.69
C TYR A 45 -10.73 2.81 11.23
N GLY A 46 -9.86 2.07 11.96
CA GLY A 46 -9.90 1.92 13.42
C GLY A 46 -10.87 0.86 13.94
N ARG A 47 -10.70 0.46 15.22
CA ARG A 47 -11.43 -0.67 15.83
C ARG A 47 -12.96 -0.51 15.87
N LYS A 48 -13.47 0.71 15.81
CA LYS A 48 -14.92 0.98 15.83
C LYS A 48 -15.59 0.86 14.48
N SER A 49 -14.84 0.87 13.39
CA SER A 49 -15.36 0.89 12.01
C SER A 49 -15.95 -0.43 11.54
N GLY A 50 -15.55 -1.58 12.11
CA GLY A 50 -16.12 -2.87 11.74
C GLY A 50 -17.60 -3.08 12.10
N LYS A 51 -18.21 -2.11 12.82
CA LYS A 51 -19.64 -2.11 13.20
C LYS A 51 -20.43 -0.98 12.54
N LEU A 52 -19.75 -0.09 11.80
CA LEU A 52 -20.41 1.06 11.18
C LEU A 52 -20.75 0.73 9.72
N PRO A 53 -21.93 1.12 9.24
CA PRO A 53 -22.22 1.15 7.81
C PRO A 53 -21.13 1.93 7.07
N SER A 54 -20.81 1.53 5.85
CA SER A 54 -19.72 2.10 5.06
C SER A 54 -19.79 3.64 4.90
N HIS A 55 -20.99 4.23 4.97
CA HIS A 55 -21.21 5.68 4.89
C HIS A 55 -20.95 6.45 6.20
N LEU A 56 -20.77 5.74 7.34
CA LEU A 56 -20.49 6.34 8.64
C LEU A 56 -19.02 6.17 9.07
N LEU A 57 -18.15 5.71 8.18
CA LEU A 57 -16.72 5.61 8.43
C LEU A 57 -16.16 7.03 8.65
N GLN A 58 -16.17 7.48 9.90
CA GLN A 58 -15.53 8.73 10.28
C GLN A 58 -14.02 8.51 10.33
N PHE A 59 -13.35 9.20 9.45
CA PHE A 59 -11.90 9.23 9.39
C PHE A 59 -11.36 10.15 10.48
N SER A 60 -10.33 9.74 11.19
CA SER A 60 -9.69 10.60 12.19
C SER A 60 -9.14 11.86 11.53
N GLU A 61 -9.29 13.01 12.17
CA GLU A 61 -8.82 14.30 11.65
C GLU A 61 -7.29 14.38 11.59
N ASP A 62 -6.61 13.57 12.40
CA ASP A 62 -5.15 13.59 12.58
C ASP A 62 -4.55 12.26 12.08
N LYS A 63 -4.29 12.19 10.78
CA LYS A 63 -3.85 10.96 10.10
C LYS A 63 -2.35 10.88 10.06
N LYS A 64 -1.83 9.84 10.70
CA LYS A 64 -0.43 9.47 10.62
C LYS A 64 -0.20 8.43 9.53
N PRO A 65 0.96 8.41 8.88
CA PRO A 65 1.25 7.46 7.80
C PRO A 65 1.37 6.03 8.33
N VAL A 66 1.07 5.06 7.48
CA VAL A 66 1.63 3.71 7.61
C VAL A 66 3.12 3.82 7.31
N VAL A 67 3.97 3.31 8.18
CA VAL A 67 5.41 3.30 7.97
C VAL A 67 5.85 1.93 7.47
N VAL A 68 6.38 1.88 6.25
CA VAL A 68 7.14 0.74 5.74
C VAL A 68 8.58 0.92 6.20
N TRP A 69 9.11 -0.03 6.96
CA TRP A 69 10.50 -0.01 7.36
C TRP A 69 11.27 -1.13 6.68
N ASN A 70 12.15 -0.76 5.76
CA ASN A 70 13.11 -1.67 5.19
C ASN A 70 14.25 -1.84 6.20
N VAL A 71 14.12 -2.81 7.12
CA VAL A 71 14.97 -2.96 8.32
C VAL A 71 16.37 -3.48 8.02
N THR A 72 16.57 -4.09 6.86
CA THR A 72 17.85 -4.60 6.38
C THR A 72 17.89 -4.59 4.86
N SER A 73 19.08 -4.41 4.29
CA SER A 73 19.36 -4.61 2.87
C SER A 73 19.60 -6.07 2.51
N ALA A 74 19.98 -6.87 3.51
CA ALA A 74 20.29 -8.28 3.32
C ALA A 74 19.04 -9.10 2.94
N CYS A 75 19.20 -10.01 2.01
CA CYS A 75 18.15 -10.92 1.58
C CYS A 75 18.74 -12.27 1.17
N ASN A 76 18.05 -13.33 1.46
CA ASN A 76 18.40 -14.67 1.01
C ASN A 76 17.98 -14.97 -0.45
N LEU A 77 17.28 -14.04 -1.13
CA LEU A 77 16.86 -14.14 -2.53
C LEU A 77 17.39 -12.99 -3.39
N LYS A 78 17.36 -13.18 -4.72
CA LYS A 78 17.80 -12.17 -5.72
C LYS A 78 16.73 -11.90 -6.79
N CYS A 79 15.50 -11.64 -6.34
CA CYS A 79 14.32 -11.46 -7.21
C CYS A 79 14.55 -10.46 -8.34
N THR A 80 14.05 -10.76 -9.55
CA THR A 80 14.22 -9.90 -10.74
C THR A 80 13.56 -8.54 -10.63
N HIS A 81 12.45 -8.44 -9.90
CA HIS A 81 11.64 -7.22 -9.72
C HIS A 81 11.87 -6.49 -8.39
N CYS A 82 12.96 -6.81 -7.66
CA CYS A 82 13.18 -6.29 -6.31
C CYS A 82 13.38 -4.78 -6.30
N TYR A 83 12.47 -4.05 -5.66
CA TYR A 83 12.55 -2.60 -5.49
C TYR A 83 13.62 -2.16 -4.48
N ALA A 84 13.92 -3.03 -3.49
CA ALA A 84 14.84 -2.75 -2.39
C ALA A 84 16.29 -3.20 -2.69
N ALA A 85 16.57 -3.61 -3.93
CA ALA A 85 17.93 -4.00 -4.31
C ALA A 85 18.91 -2.84 -4.13
N THR A 86 20.06 -3.13 -3.51
CA THR A 86 21.14 -2.17 -3.31
C THR A 86 22.48 -2.85 -3.59
N GLU A 87 23.49 -2.04 -3.91
CA GLU A 87 24.87 -2.47 -4.04
C GLU A 87 25.67 -2.09 -2.78
N GLY A 88 26.67 -2.88 -2.45
CA GLY A 88 27.54 -2.64 -1.31
C GLY A 88 27.00 -3.16 0.03
N THR A 89 27.70 -2.79 1.11
CA THR A 89 27.35 -3.08 2.51
C THR A 89 26.91 -1.78 3.17
N PRO A 90 25.62 -1.48 3.22
CA PRO A 90 25.13 -0.26 3.85
C PRO A 90 25.39 -0.28 5.36
N ASP A 91 25.57 0.92 5.92
CA ASP A 91 25.63 1.14 7.36
C ASP A 91 24.20 1.04 7.93
N GLU A 92 23.79 -0.17 8.30
CA GLU A 92 22.45 -0.43 8.81
C GLU A 92 22.27 0.11 10.24
N LEU A 93 21.05 0.53 10.55
CA LEU A 93 20.68 0.98 11.90
C LEU A 93 20.95 -0.12 12.94
N SER A 94 21.61 0.25 14.05
CA SER A 94 21.80 -0.65 15.19
C SER A 94 20.47 -0.99 15.89
N THR A 95 20.50 -1.95 16.80
CA THR A 95 19.33 -2.28 17.61
C THR A 95 18.89 -1.08 18.47
N GLU A 96 19.81 -0.34 19.05
CA GLU A 96 19.57 0.83 19.88
C GLU A 96 18.93 1.97 19.07
N GLU A 97 19.47 2.28 17.89
CA GLU A 97 18.88 3.25 16.97
C GLU A 97 17.47 2.83 16.59
N ALA A 98 17.26 1.54 16.27
CA ALA A 98 15.97 1.00 15.89
C ALA A 98 14.91 1.10 17.03
N LEU A 99 15.29 0.86 18.27
CA LEU A 99 14.39 1.02 19.43
C LEU A 99 14.00 2.49 19.62
N ALA A 100 14.93 3.43 19.52
CA ALA A 100 14.65 4.86 19.60
C ALA A 100 13.70 5.34 18.50
N ILE A 101 13.83 4.81 17.27
CA ILE A 101 12.91 5.09 16.16
C ILE A 101 11.50 4.56 16.49
N ILE A 102 11.39 3.36 17.05
CA ILE A 102 10.09 2.78 17.45
C ILE A 102 9.40 3.67 18.49
N ASP A 103 10.14 4.20 19.46
CA ASP A 103 9.60 5.13 20.46
C ASP A 103 9.03 6.40 19.82
N ASP A 104 9.76 7.00 18.88
CA ASP A 104 9.29 8.20 18.15
C ASP A 104 8.07 7.89 17.29
N LEU A 105 8.06 6.77 16.55
CA LEU A 105 6.91 6.36 15.74
C LEU A 105 5.66 6.13 16.60
N ALA A 106 5.82 5.52 17.78
CA ALA A 106 4.72 5.28 18.72
C ALA A 106 4.19 6.58 19.30
N ALA A 107 5.09 7.47 19.76
CA ALA A 107 4.72 8.79 20.28
C ALA A 107 4.07 9.67 19.21
N PHE A 108 4.51 9.58 17.96
CA PHE A 108 3.90 10.27 16.83
C PHE A 108 2.51 9.72 16.47
N GLY A 109 2.18 8.50 16.89
CA GLY A 109 0.88 7.87 16.66
C GLY A 109 0.77 7.12 15.32
N VAL A 110 1.89 6.59 14.81
CA VAL A 110 1.89 5.72 13.62
C VAL A 110 0.93 4.54 13.83
N PRO A 111 -0.05 4.31 12.92
CA PRO A 111 -1.06 3.28 13.16
C PRO A 111 -0.55 1.85 12.84
N VAL A 112 0.38 1.74 11.91
CA VAL A 112 0.92 0.45 11.44
C VAL A 112 2.39 0.62 11.10
N LEU A 113 3.21 -0.27 11.64
CA LEU A 113 4.61 -0.46 11.28
C LEU A 113 4.73 -1.76 10.47
N LEU A 114 5.12 -1.63 9.21
CA LEU A 114 5.33 -2.76 8.30
C LEU A 114 6.82 -3.04 8.17
N PHE A 115 7.29 -4.10 8.81
CA PHE A 115 8.65 -4.58 8.63
C PHE A 115 8.82 -5.26 7.27
N SER A 116 9.76 -4.73 6.49
CA SER A 116 10.13 -5.16 5.15
C SER A 116 11.65 -5.04 4.99
N GLY A 117 12.15 -4.92 3.76
CA GLY A 117 13.57 -4.71 3.49
C GLY A 117 14.05 -5.57 2.35
N GLY A 118 15.23 -6.16 2.51
CA GLY A 118 15.63 -7.33 1.74
C GLY A 118 14.71 -8.49 2.15
N GLU A 119 15.07 -9.19 3.23
CA GLU A 119 14.18 -10.11 3.91
C GLU A 119 14.22 -9.81 5.42
N PRO A 120 13.13 -9.39 6.06
CA PRO A 120 13.17 -8.96 7.46
C PRO A 120 13.66 -10.05 8.41
N PHE A 121 13.37 -11.33 8.14
CA PHE A 121 13.80 -12.43 8.99
C PHE A 121 15.28 -12.83 8.84
N VAL A 122 16.04 -12.15 7.98
CA VAL A 122 17.52 -12.24 7.96
C VAL A 122 18.15 -11.36 9.04
N ARG A 123 17.46 -10.30 9.46
CA ARG A 123 17.94 -9.40 10.52
C ARG A 123 17.82 -10.10 11.89
N PRO A 124 18.95 -10.26 12.65
CA PRO A 124 18.95 -11.11 13.86
C PRO A 124 18.04 -10.64 14.98
N ASP A 125 17.84 -9.32 15.13
CA ASP A 125 17.07 -8.70 16.21
C ASP A 125 15.62 -8.37 15.81
N ILE A 126 15.15 -8.79 14.61
CA ILE A 126 13.84 -8.41 14.08
C ILE A 126 12.67 -8.77 15.01
N LEU A 127 12.71 -9.92 15.67
CA LEU A 127 11.67 -10.34 16.60
C LEU A 127 11.68 -9.51 17.88
N THR A 128 12.86 -9.09 18.35
CA THR A 128 13.02 -8.15 19.47
C THR A 128 12.40 -6.80 19.12
N LEU A 129 12.71 -6.26 17.94
CA LEU A 129 12.14 -4.99 17.46
C LEU A 129 10.61 -5.09 17.29
N ALA A 130 10.12 -6.19 16.74
CA ALA A 130 8.67 -6.41 16.56
C ALA A 130 7.95 -6.51 17.91
N LYS A 131 8.50 -7.25 18.87
CA LYS A 131 7.95 -7.35 20.24
C LYS A 131 7.94 -6.00 20.93
N TYR A 132 9.02 -5.23 20.80
CA TYR A 132 9.10 -3.89 21.37
C TYR A 132 8.07 -2.96 20.75
N ALA A 133 7.96 -2.90 19.42
CA ALA A 133 6.98 -2.09 18.73
C ALA A 133 5.53 -2.40 19.17
N MET A 134 5.20 -3.69 19.33
CA MET A 134 3.90 -4.12 19.85
C MET A 134 3.67 -3.64 21.29
N SER A 135 4.71 -3.67 22.15
CA SER A 135 4.61 -3.18 23.54
C SER A 135 4.39 -1.68 23.62
N GLN A 136 4.88 -0.92 22.65
CA GLN A 136 4.64 0.52 22.49
C GLN A 136 3.27 0.84 21.84
N GLY A 137 2.46 -0.17 21.54
CA GLY A 137 1.11 0.00 20.99
C GLY A 137 1.03 0.12 19.47
N LEU A 138 2.17 0.01 18.76
CA LEU A 138 2.19 -0.04 17.31
C LEU A 138 1.61 -1.37 16.82
N ARG A 139 0.90 -1.33 15.70
CA ARG A 139 0.44 -2.53 15.03
C ARG A 139 1.50 -3.01 14.06
N VAL A 140 2.08 -4.18 14.34
CA VAL A 140 3.14 -4.77 13.53
C VAL A 140 2.58 -5.69 12.45
N VAL A 141 3.12 -5.55 11.24
CA VAL A 141 2.90 -6.46 10.10
C VAL A 141 4.24 -6.77 9.43
N PHE A 142 4.36 -7.95 8.83
CA PHE A 142 5.55 -8.36 8.09
C PHE A 142 5.27 -8.45 6.59
N SER A 143 6.24 -8.02 5.79
CA SER A 143 6.33 -8.28 4.34
C SER A 143 7.55 -9.14 4.09
N THR A 144 7.36 -10.39 3.72
CA THR A 144 8.42 -11.40 3.65
C THR A 144 8.30 -12.23 2.37
N ASN A 145 9.41 -12.82 1.93
CA ASN A 145 9.38 -13.86 0.91
C ASN A 145 8.86 -15.20 1.44
N GLY A 146 8.81 -15.38 2.76
CA GLY A 146 8.26 -16.55 3.44
C GLY A 146 9.15 -17.80 3.46
N THR A 147 10.29 -17.79 2.76
CA THR A 147 11.15 -18.98 2.62
C THR A 147 11.88 -19.38 3.90
N LEU A 148 12.05 -18.45 4.84
CA LEU A 148 12.72 -18.68 6.12
C LEU A 148 11.74 -19.08 7.23
N ILE A 149 10.45 -19.05 6.97
CA ILE A 149 9.45 -19.35 8.01
C ILE A 149 9.40 -20.86 8.27
N ASN A 150 9.86 -21.24 9.45
CA ASN A 150 9.70 -22.57 10.04
C ASN A 150 8.62 -22.54 11.15
N ALA A 151 8.36 -23.67 11.79
CA ALA A 151 7.32 -23.77 12.82
C ALA A 151 7.62 -22.90 14.06
N GLU A 152 8.89 -22.79 14.45
CA GLU A 152 9.32 -21.96 15.58
C GLU A 152 9.08 -20.47 15.28
N LEU A 153 9.54 -20.00 14.13
CA LEU A 153 9.34 -18.60 13.71
C LEU A 153 7.86 -18.25 13.57
N ALA A 154 7.05 -19.15 13.02
CA ALA A 154 5.61 -18.95 12.93
C ALA A 154 4.94 -18.81 14.32
N ALA A 155 5.36 -19.66 15.28
CA ALA A 155 4.89 -19.59 16.67
C ALA A 155 5.34 -18.28 17.35
N GLU A 156 6.58 -17.82 17.12
CA GLU A 156 7.08 -16.55 17.65
C GLU A 156 6.34 -15.33 17.06
N ILE A 157 6.12 -15.29 15.75
CA ILE A 157 5.31 -14.26 15.09
C ILE A 157 3.92 -14.18 15.72
N LYS A 158 3.32 -15.35 16.02
CA LYS A 158 2.02 -15.42 16.70
C LYS A 158 2.10 -14.91 18.14
N SER A 159 3.12 -15.32 18.89
CA SER A 159 3.30 -14.94 20.31
C SER A 159 3.51 -13.44 20.48
N ILE A 160 4.22 -12.79 19.56
CA ILE A 160 4.41 -11.33 19.51
C ILE A 160 3.07 -10.63 19.27
N GLY A 161 2.09 -11.29 18.68
CA GLY A 161 0.80 -10.69 18.33
C GLY A 161 0.83 -9.91 17.01
N ALA A 162 1.80 -10.19 16.13
CA ALA A 162 1.84 -9.58 14.80
C ALA A 162 0.50 -9.75 14.08
N SER A 163 0.02 -8.67 13.51
CA SER A 163 -1.36 -8.62 13.00
C SER A 163 -1.54 -9.33 11.67
N TYR A 164 -0.44 -9.48 10.90
CA TYR A 164 -0.50 -10.00 9.53
C TYR A 164 0.90 -10.28 8.98
N ALA A 165 1.03 -11.34 8.18
CA ALA A 165 2.20 -11.63 7.37
C ALA A 165 1.81 -11.66 5.88
N GLY A 166 2.32 -10.71 5.11
CA GLY A 166 2.20 -10.69 3.65
C GLY A 166 3.32 -11.48 3.02
N ILE A 167 3.00 -12.61 2.39
CA ILE A 167 3.97 -13.53 1.80
C ILE A 167 3.92 -13.42 0.28
N SER A 168 5.09 -13.32 -0.32
CA SER A 168 5.20 -13.13 -1.76
C SER A 168 5.03 -14.43 -2.53
N ILE A 169 4.12 -14.46 -3.52
CA ILE A 169 3.94 -15.53 -4.51
C ILE A 169 3.65 -14.87 -5.85
N ASP A 170 4.55 -14.97 -6.83
CA ASP A 170 4.41 -14.27 -8.13
C ASP A 170 3.95 -15.20 -9.27
N GLY A 171 3.55 -16.40 -8.99
CA GLY A 171 3.09 -17.41 -9.94
C GLY A 171 3.13 -18.79 -9.32
N MET A 172 2.82 -19.81 -10.11
CA MET A 172 3.02 -21.19 -9.69
C MET A 172 4.53 -21.52 -9.71
N GLN A 173 4.90 -22.71 -9.28
CA GLN A 173 6.28 -23.09 -8.94
C GLN A 173 7.33 -22.64 -9.96
N GLU A 174 7.13 -22.94 -11.23
CA GLU A 174 8.12 -22.64 -12.26
C GLU A 174 8.32 -21.14 -12.47
N VAL A 175 7.22 -20.39 -12.55
CA VAL A 175 7.23 -18.94 -12.74
C VAL A 175 7.76 -18.25 -11.48
N HIS A 176 7.29 -18.64 -10.29
CA HIS A 176 7.74 -18.07 -9.05
C HIS A 176 9.23 -18.27 -8.81
N ASP A 177 9.74 -19.51 -8.98
CA ASP A 177 11.16 -19.83 -8.78
C ASP A 177 12.05 -19.02 -9.73
N ARG A 178 11.61 -18.82 -10.98
CA ARG A 178 12.30 -17.97 -11.96
C ARG A 178 12.33 -16.50 -11.52
N PHE A 179 11.20 -15.94 -11.08
CA PHE A 179 11.10 -14.56 -10.57
C PHE A 179 11.96 -14.32 -9.34
N ARG A 180 12.01 -15.31 -8.44
CA ARG A 180 12.80 -15.25 -7.19
C ARG A 180 14.26 -15.61 -7.40
N VAL A 181 14.62 -16.10 -8.61
CA VAL A 181 15.97 -16.58 -8.94
C VAL A 181 16.45 -17.64 -7.92
N CYS A 182 15.53 -18.52 -7.52
CA CYS A 182 15.78 -19.54 -6.51
C CYS A 182 14.88 -20.75 -6.73
N LYS A 183 15.48 -21.88 -7.11
CA LYS A 183 14.76 -23.13 -7.27
C LYS A 183 14.22 -23.61 -5.91
N GLY A 184 12.94 -23.92 -5.86
CA GLY A 184 12.25 -24.36 -4.65
C GLY A 184 11.71 -23.23 -3.77
N ALA A 185 11.89 -21.96 -4.16
CA ALA A 185 11.36 -20.81 -3.40
C ALA A 185 9.83 -20.88 -3.26
N PHE A 186 9.11 -21.30 -4.31
CA PHE A 186 7.66 -21.49 -4.25
C PHE A 186 7.25 -22.44 -3.13
N GLN A 187 7.85 -23.62 -3.09
CA GLN A 187 7.49 -24.63 -2.09
C GLN A 187 7.84 -24.16 -0.67
N GLN A 188 8.97 -23.46 -0.49
CA GLN A 188 9.37 -22.90 0.80
C GLN A 188 8.39 -21.81 1.24
N SER A 189 8.02 -20.88 0.37
CA SER A 189 7.06 -19.80 0.65
C SER A 189 5.67 -20.38 0.98
N LEU A 190 5.22 -21.39 0.22
CA LEU A 190 3.94 -22.07 0.47
C LEU A 190 3.94 -22.79 1.82
N ASN A 191 5.06 -23.45 2.17
CA ASN A 191 5.22 -24.05 3.48
C ASN A 191 5.16 -23.00 4.60
N GLY A 192 5.82 -21.86 4.43
CA GLY A 192 5.75 -20.72 5.35
C GLY A 192 4.32 -20.20 5.55
N ILE A 193 3.53 -20.12 4.47
CA ILE A 193 2.10 -19.78 4.53
C ILE A 193 1.34 -20.77 5.40
N ARG A 194 1.53 -22.07 5.18
CA ARG A 194 0.86 -23.14 5.92
C ARG A 194 1.19 -23.11 7.40
N LEU A 195 2.49 -23.00 7.74
CA LEU A 195 2.96 -22.91 9.13
C LEU A 195 2.41 -21.66 9.84
N CYS A 196 2.40 -20.49 9.19
CA CYS A 196 1.77 -19.29 9.74
C CYS A 196 0.28 -19.50 10.03
N ARG A 197 -0.45 -20.14 9.12
CA ARG A 197 -1.88 -20.42 9.30
C ARG A 197 -2.13 -21.42 10.44
N GLU A 198 -1.34 -22.48 10.52
CA GLU A 198 -1.38 -23.47 11.61
C GLU A 198 -1.12 -22.82 12.97
N ALA A 199 -0.15 -21.89 13.05
CA ALA A 199 0.10 -21.08 14.24
C ALA A 199 -1.00 -20.02 14.50
N GLY A 200 -1.96 -19.80 13.60
CA GLY A 200 -3.02 -18.81 13.72
C GLY A 200 -2.57 -17.37 13.42
N VAL A 201 -1.50 -17.21 12.64
CA VAL A 201 -1.08 -15.91 12.06
C VAL A 201 -1.93 -15.65 10.81
N LYS A 202 -2.47 -14.45 10.68
CA LYS A 202 -3.17 -14.05 9.46
C LYS A 202 -2.17 -13.85 8.32
N VAL A 203 -2.43 -14.49 7.19
CA VAL A 203 -1.57 -14.41 6.00
C VAL A 203 -2.29 -13.82 4.81
N GLY A 204 -1.55 -13.35 3.83
CA GLY A 204 -2.07 -13.01 2.51
C GLY A 204 -0.96 -13.00 1.48
N LEU A 205 -1.36 -13.17 0.23
CA LEU A 205 -0.43 -13.17 -0.90
C LEU A 205 -0.08 -11.75 -1.34
N ARG A 206 1.14 -11.60 -1.82
CA ARG A 206 1.63 -10.42 -2.53
C ARG A 206 2.17 -10.87 -3.89
N VAL A 207 1.61 -10.33 -4.95
CA VAL A 207 1.90 -10.70 -6.34
C VAL A 207 2.29 -9.43 -7.10
N THR A 208 3.46 -9.37 -7.70
CA THR A 208 3.81 -8.29 -8.65
C THR A 208 3.46 -8.73 -10.06
N MET A 209 2.57 -8.00 -10.72
CA MET A 209 2.06 -8.33 -12.04
C MET A 209 3.01 -7.83 -13.14
N THR A 210 3.38 -8.70 -14.05
CA THR A 210 4.15 -8.42 -15.26
C THR A 210 3.62 -9.26 -16.43
N LYS A 211 4.06 -8.99 -17.64
CA LYS A 211 3.73 -9.81 -18.84
C LYS A 211 4.10 -11.28 -18.69
N GLU A 212 5.13 -11.58 -17.87
CA GLU A 212 5.61 -12.96 -17.70
C GLU A 212 4.78 -13.81 -16.75
N ASN A 213 4.01 -13.18 -15.83
CA ASN A 213 3.26 -13.91 -14.82
C ASN A 213 1.77 -13.58 -14.76
N VAL A 214 1.29 -12.62 -15.54
CA VAL A 214 -0.14 -12.25 -15.55
C VAL A 214 -1.05 -13.43 -15.93
N GLY A 215 -0.55 -14.35 -16.76
CA GLY A 215 -1.25 -15.59 -17.12
C GLY A 215 -1.43 -16.58 -15.93
N GLU A 216 -0.66 -16.42 -14.87
CA GLU A 216 -0.73 -17.26 -13.67
C GLU A 216 -1.83 -16.81 -12.69
N ILE A 217 -2.43 -15.64 -12.89
CA ILE A 217 -3.45 -15.08 -11.98
C ILE A 217 -4.60 -16.06 -11.71
N PRO A 218 -5.18 -16.77 -12.71
CA PRO A 218 -6.20 -17.78 -12.44
C PRO A 218 -5.73 -18.87 -11.48
N ALA A 219 -4.55 -19.43 -11.71
CA ALA A 219 -3.97 -20.47 -10.87
C ALA A 219 -3.63 -19.96 -9.45
N ILE A 220 -3.23 -18.69 -9.31
CA ILE A 220 -3.03 -18.05 -7.99
C ILE A 220 -4.36 -17.95 -7.24
N PHE A 221 -5.47 -17.61 -7.91
CA PHE A 221 -6.80 -17.61 -7.28
C PHE A 221 -7.24 -19.03 -6.87
N ASP A 222 -6.93 -20.05 -7.67
CA ASP A 222 -7.19 -21.46 -7.29
C ASP A 222 -6.34 -21.89 -6.09
N LEU A 223 -5.08 -21.42 -6.01
CA LEU A 223 -4.21 -21.61 -4.84
C LEU A 223 -4.80 -20.95 -3.59
N ILE A 224 -5.31 -19.70 -3.71
CA ILE A 224 -5.97 -18.99 -2.60
C ILE A 224 -7.13 -19.81 -2.05
N GLU A 225 -7.95 -20.38 -2.92
CA GLU A 225 -9.09 -21.19 -2.54
C GLU A 225 -8.65 -22.49 -1.84
N SER A 226 -7.74 -23.26 -2.47
CA SER A 226 -7.26 -24.54 -1.96
C SER A 226 -6.51 -24.39 -0.62
N GLU A 227 -5.70 -23.35 -0.48
CA GLU A 227 -4.96 -23.04 0.74
C GLU A 227 -5.75 -22.17 1.73
N ARG A 228 -6.99 -21.78 1.39
CA ARG A 228 -7.86 -20.92 2.22
C ARG A 228 -7.14 -19.65 2.69
N ILE A 229 -6.49 -18.98 1.77
CA ILE A 229 -5.76 -17.73 2.04
C ILE A 229 -6.75 -16.57 2.02
N PRO A 230 -6.89 -15.79 3.11
CA PRO A 230 -7.98 -14.82 3.23
C PRO A 230 -7.73 -13.50 2.49
N ARG A 231 -6.54 -13.30 1.88
CA ARG A 231 -6.18 -12.02 1.28
C ARG A 231 -5.18 -12.16 0.14
N ILE A 232 -5.34 -11.33 -0.89
CA ILE A 232 -4.36 -11.12 -1.96
C ILE A 232 -4.21 -9.64 -2.27
N CYS A 233 -2.95 -9.22 -2.46
CA CYS A 233 -2.57 -7.89 -2.96
C CYS A 233 -1.84 -8.08 -4.30
N LEU A 234 -2.42 -7.54 -5.37
CA LEU A 234 -1.87 -7.58 -6.73
C LEU A 234 -1.25 -6.22 -7.04
N TYR A 235 0.07 -6.18 -7.13
CA TYR A 235 0.87 -4.97 -7.33
C TYR A 235 1.13 -4.74 -8.80
N HIS A 236 0.85 -3.55 -9.27
CA HIS A 236 1.38 -3.10 -10.57
C HIS A 236 2.89 -2.86 -10.44
N LEU A 237 3.64 -3.24 -11.47
CA LEU A 237 5.10 -3.06 -11.47
C LEU A 237 5.48 -1.60 -11.24
N VAL A 238 6.42 -1.36 -10.34
CA VAL A 238 7.02 -0.05 -10.09
C VAL A 238 8.49 -0.09 -10.54
N TYR A 239 8.92 0.96 -11.23
CA TYR A 239 10.25 1.05 -11.84
C TYR A 239 11.27 1.55 -10.82
N SER A 240 11.55 0.71 -9.82
CA SER A 240 12.49 0.99 -8.73
C SER A 240 13.40 -0.22 -8.47
N GLY A 241 14.65 0.00 -8.13
CA GLY A 241 15.64 -1.05 -8.00
C GLY A 241 15.73 -1.90 -9.28
N ARG A 242 15.85 -3.23 -9.17
CA ARG A 242 15.83 -4.13 -10.34
C ARG A 242 14.49 -4.16 -11.08
N GLY A 243 13.41 -3.67 -10.46
CA GLY A 243 12.14 -3.46 -11.16
C GLY A 243 12.23 -2.45 -12.31
N ALA A 244 13.19 -1.52 -12.26
CA ALA A 244 13.47 -0.60 -13.37
C ALA A 244 14.07 -1.33 -14.59
N ASP A 245 14.91 -2.34 -14.37
CA ASP A 245 15.56 -3.11 -15.42
C ASP A 245 14.55 -3.94 -16.25
N ILE A 246 13.40 -4.25 -15.64
CA ILE A 246 12.32 -5.02 -16.27
C ILE A 246 11.09 -4.17 -16.63
N ALA A 247 11.22 -2.85 -16.72
CA ALA A 247 10.10 -1.95 -17.06
C ALA A 247 9.41 -2.32 -18.40
N ALA A 248 10.14 -2.89 -19.36
CA ALA A 248 9.61 -3.39 -20.62
C ALA A 248 8.62 -4.58 -20.44
N LEU A 249 8.68 -5.27 -19.30
CA LEU A 249 7.76 -6.35 -18.94
C LEU A 249 6.50 -5.84 -18.23
N ASP A 250 6.34 -4.54 -18.03
CA ASP A 250 5.09 -4.00 -17.48
C ASP A 250 3.93 -4.23 -18.44
N LEU A 251 2.73 -4.37 -17.87
CA LEU A 251 1.52 -4.59 -18.66
C LEU A 251 1.23 -3.35 -19.52
N ASP A 252 0.94 -3.56 -20.80
CA ASP A 252 0.37 -2.50 -21.63
C ASP A 252 -1.08 -2.19 -21.20
N HIS A 253 -1.67 -1.14 -21.75
CA HIS A 253 -2.99 -0.67 -21.34
C HIS A 253 -4.09 -1.70 -21.58
N THR A 254 -4.06 -2.45 -22.68
CA THR A 254 -5.04 -3.48 -23.02
C THR A 254 -4.96 -4.66 -22.08
N LEU A 255 -3.74 -5.17 -21.87
CA LEU A 255 -3.51 -6.30 -20.97
C LEU A 255 -3.83 -5.91 -19.50
N ARG A 256 -3.56 -4.67 -19.12
CA ARG A 256 -3.86 -4.16 -17.77
C ARG A 256 -5.37 -4.13 -17.52
N ARG A 257 -6.17 -3.68 -18.50
CA ARG A 257 -7.64 -3.69 -18.42
C ARG A 257 -8.19 -5.12 -18.31
N SER A 258 -7.79 -5.99 -19.24
CA SER A 258 -8.27 -7.39 -19.23
C SER A 258 -7.82 -8.14 -17.97
N THR A 259 -6.66 -7.83 -17.42
CA THR A 259 -6.19 -8.37 -16.13
C THR A 259 -7.06 -7.90 -14.98
N LEU A 260 -7.42 -6.62 -14.93
CA LEU A 260 -8.28 -6.11 -13.87
C LEU A 260 -9.70 -6.70 -13.98
N ASP A 261 -10.25 -6.85 -15.19
CA ASP A 261 -11.52 -7.53 -15.40
C ASP A 261 -11.48 -8.97 -14.88
N LEU A 262 -10.42 -9.72 -15.21
CA LEU A 262 -10.22 -11.07 -14.69
C LEU A 262 -10.16 -11.11 -13.16
N ILE A 263 -9.44 -10.16 -12.53
CA ILE A 263 -9.34 -10.05 -11.07
C ILE A 263 -10.72 -9.80 -10.45
N ILE A 264 -11.51 -8.89 -11.04
CA ILE A 264 -12.88 -8.59 -10.57
C ILE A 264 -13.76 -9.83 -10.68
N ASP A 265 -13.75 -10.51 -11.84
CA ASP A 265 -14.56 -11.71 -12.09
C ASP A 265 -14.19 -12.85 -11.12
N ARG A 266 -12.89 -13.08 -10.88
CA ARG A 266 -12.42 -14.10 -9.92
C ARG A 266 -12.81 -13.75 -8.48
N ALA A 267 -12.70 -12.48 -8.10
CA ALA A 267 -13.13 -11.99 -6.78
C ALA A 267 -14.65 -12.19 -6.59
N GLN A 268 -15.45 -11.89 -7.61
CA GLN A 268 -16.89 -12.11 -7.59
C GLN A 268 -17.25 -13.60 -7.47
N GLN A 269 -16.61 -14.48 -8.24
CA GLN A 269 -16.80 -15.93 -8.17
C GLN A 269 -16.50 -16.47 -6.76
N LEU A 270 -15.45 -16.01 -6.11
CA LEU A 270 -15.13 -16.39 -4.72
C LEU A 270 -16.23 -15.91 -3.76
N HIS A 271 -16.67 -14.66 -3.91
CA HIS A 271 -17.72 -14.08 -3.08
C HIS A 271 -19.06 -14.85 -3.23
N GLU A 272 -19.49 -15.16 -4.44
CA GLU A 272 -20.71 -15.92 -4.73
C GLU A 272 -20.69 -17.33 -4.15
N ARG A 273 -19.50 -17.93 -4.02
CA ARG A 273 -19.29 -19.23 -3.36
C ARG A 273 -19.14 -19.13 -1.84
N GLY A 274 -19.32 -17.94 -1.26
CA GLY A 274 -19.24 -17.73 0.18
C GLY A 274 -17.80 -17.77 0.73
N LEU A 275 -16.79 -17.54 -0.10
CA LEU A 275 -15.38 -17.48 0.28
C LEU A 275 -14.96 -16.01 0.43
N PRO A 276 -14.90 -15.46 1.66
CA PRO A 276 -14.61 -14.04 1.89
C PRO A 276 -13.11 -13.74 1.76
N VAL A 277 -12.63 -13.65 0.53
CA VAL A 277 -11.25 -13.26 0.25
C VAL A 277 -11.17 -11.75 0.02
N GLU A 278 -10.25 -11.10 0.71
CA GLU A 278 -9.92 -9.69 0.50
C GLU A 278 -9.01 -9.54 -0.73
N VAL A 279 -9.53 -8.99 -1.82
CA VAL A 279 -8.82 -8.80 -3.08
C VAL A 279 -8.53 -7.33 -3.29
N LEU A 280 -7.25 -7.00 -3.49
CA LEU A 280 -6.76 -5.63 -3.60
C LEU A 280 -5.83 -5.47 -4.81
N THR A 281 -5.97 -4.36 -5.54
CA THR A 281 -4.92 -3.90 -6.45
C THR A 281 -4.14 -2.77 -5.80
N VAL A 282 -2.85 -2.67 -6.12
CA VAL A 282 -1.90 -1.78 -5.45
C VAL A 282 -1.05 -1.05 -6.49
N ASP A 283 -0.65 0.18 -6.17
CA ASP A 283 0.25 1.02 -6.96
C ASP A 283 -0.29 1.47 -8.34
N ASN A 284 -1.61 1.35 -8.56
CA ASN A 284 -2.27 1.96 -9.71
C ASN A 284 -3.68 2.45 -9.35
N HIS A 285 -3.80 3.74 -9.11
CA HIS A 285 -5.06 4.32 -8.64
C HIS A 285 -6.09 4.57 -9.75
N CYS A 286 -5.74 4.40 -11.03
CA CYS A 286 -6.75 4.43 -12.10
C CYS A 286 -7.63 3.17 -12.13
N ASP A 287 -7.28 2.12 -11.38
CA ASP A 287 -8.14 0.95 -11.17
C ASP A 287 -9.47 1.34 -10.51
N GLY A 288 -9.46 2.33 -9.61
CA GLY A 288 -10.68 2.84 -8.98
C GLY A 288 -11.68 3.45 -9.96
N PRO A 289 -11.30 4.46 -10.75
CA PRO A 289 -12.12 4.98 -11.85
C PRO A 289 -12.58 3.92 -12.84
N TYR A 290 -11.71 2.99 -13.23
CA TYR A 290 -12.07 1.91 -14.14
C TYR A 290 -13.14 0.99 -13.53
N LEU A 291 -12.98 0.58 -12.28
CA LEU A 291 -13.96 -0.20 -11.54
C LEU A 291 -15.32 0.51 -11.50
N TYR A 292 -15.33 1.81 -11.19
CA TYR A 292 -16.55 2.61 -11.19
C TYR A 292 -17.25 2.63 -12.57
N MET A 293 -16.49 2.86 -13.65
CA MET A 293 -17.04 2.88 -15.01
C MET A 293 -17.58 1.51 -15.42
N ARG A 294 -16.92 0.42 -15.05
CA ARG A 294 -17.42 -0.94 -15.25
C ARG A 294 -18.76 -1.14 -14.52
N MET A 295 -18.85 -0.74 -13.25
CA MET A 295 -20.08 -0.84 -12.47
C MET A 295 -21.23 -0.02 -13.07
N LEU A 296 -20.95 1.15 -13.65
CA LEU A 296 -21.94 1.95 -14.40
C LEU A 296 -22.43 1.20 -15.65
N ALA A 297 -21.51 0.64 -16.44
CA ALA A 297 -21.85 -0.11 -17.64
C ALA A 297 -22.71 -1.36 -17.34
N GLU A 298 -22.49 -1.99 -16.19
CA GLU A 298 -23.26 -3.13 -15.66
C GLU A 298 -24.57 -2.71 -14.96
N SER A 299 -24.85 -1.41 -14.88
CA SER A 299 -26.00 -0.86 -14.12
C SER A 299 -26.01 -1.30 -12.64
N ASN A 300 -24.81 -1.44 -12.04
CA ASN A 300 -24.66 -1.85 -10.66
C ASN A 300 -25.18 -0.75 -9.72
N PRO A 301 -26.14 -1.03 -8.83
CA PRO A 301 -26.78 -0.02 -7.98
C PRO A 301 -25.82 0.63 -6.97
N ARG A 302 -24.64 0.04 -6.74
CA ARG A 302 -23.64 0.57 -5.83
C ARG A 302 -22.64 1.54 -6.47
N ALA A 303 -22.71 1.78 -7.78
CA ALA A 303 -21.73 2.59 -8.50
C ALA A 303 -21.53 3.97 -7.83
N GLU A 304 -22.62 4.68 -7.50
CA GLU A 304 -22.54 5.99 -6.85
C GLU A 304 -21.98 5.94 -5.40
N GLU A 305 -22.25 4.86 -4.68
CA GLU A 305 -21.59 4.63 -3.37
C GLU A 305 -20.09 4.45 -3.54
N VAL A 306 -19.68 3.67 -4.54
CA VAL A 306 -18.27 3.40 -4.82
C VAL A 306 -17.53 4.68 -5.23
N MET A 307 -18.14 5.54 -6.05
CA MET A 307 -17.54 6.83 -6.38
C MET A 307 -17.27 7.66 -5.12
N ARG A 308 -18.24 7.77 -4.22
CA ARG A 308 -18.05 8.49 -2.94
C ARG A 308 -16.94 7.88 -2.09
N LEU A 309 -16.84 6.54 -2.02
CA LEU A 309 -15.76 5.87 -1.29
C LEU A 309 -14.39 6.16 -1.91
N LEU A 310 -14.29 6.19 -3.23
CA LEU A 310 -13.07 6.53 -3.95
C LEU A 310 -12.67 8.00 -3.75
N GLU A 311 -13.62 8.93 -3.76
CA GLU A 311 -13.39 10.35 -3.44
C GLU A 311 -12.90 10.51 -2.00
N MET A 312 -13.52 9.81 -1.05
CA MET A 312 -13.08 9.78 0.35
C MET A 312 -11.68 9.18 0.51
N ASN A 313 -11.30 8.25 -0.35
CA ASN A 313 -9.95 7.69 -0.38
C ASN A 313 -8.91 8.68 -0.90
N GLY A 314 -9.26 9.52 -1.87
CA GLY A 314 -8.43 10.61 -2.38
C GLY A 314 -7.25 10.18 -3.25
N GLY A 315 -7.16 8.91 -3.61
CA GLY A 315 -6.14 8.37 -4.52
C GLY A 315 -4.80 8.05 -3.85
N ASN A 316 -3.73 8.18 -4.61
CA ASN A 316 -2.38 7.84 -4.17
C ASN A 316 -1.95 8.61 -2.91
N SER A 317 -1.38 7.93 -1.93
CA SER A 317 -1.04 8.48 -0.61
C SER A 317 0.46 8.66 -0.34
N THR A 318 1.30 8.53 -1.35
CA THR A 318 2.74 8.81 -1.26
C THR A 318 2.98 10.18 -0.62
N GLY A 319 3.85 10.25 0.37
CA GLY A 319 4.20 11.48 1.09
C GLY A 319 3.14 12.00 2.06
N HIS A 320 2.01 11.29 2.21
CA HIS A 320 0.91 11.66 3.12
C HIS A 320 0.48 10.50 4.03
N GLY A 321 -0.08 9.44 3.49
CA GLY A 321 -0.61 8.30 4.24
C GLY A 321 0.30 7.08 4.24
N ILE A 322 1.42 7.14 3.54
CA ILE A 322 2.49 6.15 3.59
C ILE A 322 3.83 6.84 3.63
N ALA A 323 4.78 6.25 4.36
CA ALA A 323 6.18 6.64 4.45
C ALA A 323 7.07 5.41 4.39
N CYS A 324 8.35 5.59 4.09
CA CYS A 324 9.33 4.53 4.21
C CYS A 324 10.55 5.01 5.01
N ILE A 325 11.03 4.16 5.92
CA ILE A 325 12.35 4.27 6.55
C ILE A 325 13.21 3.16 5.94
N SER A 326 14.40 3.50 5.49
CA SER A 326 15.36 2.54 4.95
C SER A 326 16.26 1.99 6.07
N TRP A 327 17.02 0.95 5.76
CA TRP A 327 17.96 0.29 6.69
C TRP A 327 19.04 1.21 7.24
N ASP A 328 19.42 2.26 6.51
CA ASP A 328 20.42 3.28 6.86
C ASP A 328 19.82 4.50 7.59
N GLY A 329 18.52 4.49 7.86
CA GLY A 329 17.81 5.59 8.50
C GLY A 329 17.28 6.66 7.54
N THR A 330 17.51 6.54 6.24
CA THR A 330 16.97 7.47 5.25
C THR A 330 15.45 7.35 5.17
N VAL A 331 14.75 8.48 5.15
CA VAL A 331 13.28 8.55 5.03
C VAL A 331 12.90 8.90 3.60
N TYR A 332 11.91 8.18 3.06
CA TYR A 332 11.37 8.36 1.71
C TYR A 332 9.85 8.56 1.73
N PRO A 333 9.26 9.19 0.70
CA PRO A 333 7.81 9.40 0.59
C PRO A 333 6.99 8.11 0.54
N ASP A 334 7.56 7.03 0.01
CA ASP A 334 7.09 5.64 0.05
C ASP A 334 8.26 4.66 -0.17
N GLN A 335 8.01 3.36 -0.13
CA GLN A 335 9.07 2.33 -0.21
C GLN A 335 9.73 2.21 -1.58
N PHE A 336 9.09 2.71 -2.63
CA PHE A 336 9.59 2.59 -4.00
C PHE A 336 10.39 3.80 -4.47
N TRP A 337 10.20 4.95 -3.85
CA TRP A 337 10.78 6.22 -4.31
C TRP A 337 12.16 6.50 -3.71
N ARG A 338 13.09 5.60 -3.97
CA ARG A 338 14.40 5.56 -3.33
C ARG A 338 15.42 6.60 -3.82
N ASN A 339 15.12 7.33 -4.88
CA ASN A 339 15.92 8.47 -5.38
C ASN A 339 15.46 9.83 -4.84
N GLN A 340 14.43 9.86 -3.99
CA GLN A 340 13.85 11.08 -3.43
C GLN A 340 13.85 11.05 -1.88
N PRO A 341 15.03 11.13 -1.23
CA PRO A 341 15.10 11.18 0.23
C PRO A 341 14.48 12.49 0.75
N VAL A 342 13.78 12.41 1.87
CA VAL A 342 13.14 13.56 2.52
C VAL A 342 13.71 13.87 3.90
N GLY A 343 14.69 13.10 4.35
CA GLY A 343 15.42 13.29 5.60
C GLY A 343 16.06 11.99 6.07
N SER A 344 16.68 12.03 7.25
CA SER A 344 17.26 10.87 7.92
C SER A 344 16.88 10.84 9.39
N VAL A 345 16.47 9.66 9.89
CA VAL A 345 16.14 9.46 11.32
C VAL A 345 17.39 9.50 12.22
N ARG A 346 18.60 9.44 11.65
CA ARG A 346 19.85 9.68 12.37
C ARG A 346 20.11 11.16 12.63
N GLU A 347 19.49 12.06 11.83
CA GLU A 347 19.66 13.50 11.96
C GLU A 347 18.53 14.14 12.77
N LYS A 348 17.30 13.68 12.54
CA LYS A 348 16.08 14.20 13.16
C LYS A 348 15.05 13.09 13.39
N PRO A 349 14.24 13.15 14.46
CA PRO A 349 13.12 12.21 14.64
C PRO A 349 12.21 12.17 13.41
N PHE A 350 11.66 10.98 13.13
CA PHE A 350 10.68 10.81 12.04
C PHE A 350 9.49 11.75 12.19
N SER A 351 9.03 11.94 13.43
CA SER A 351 7.93 12.85 13.77
C SER A 351 8.18 14.30 13.34
N GLU A 352 9.43 14.77 13.42
CA GLU A 352 9.83 16.10 12.96
C GLU A 352 9.89 16.17 11.42
N ILE A 353 10.54 15.16 10.78
CA ILE A 353 10.67 15.08 9.31
C ILE A 353 9.29 15.07 8.66
N TRP A 354 8.38 14.25 9.20
CA TRP A 354 7.07 14.01 8.58
C TRP A 354 5.98 14.98 9.05
N GLY A 355 6.05 15.45 10.30
CA GLY A 355 4.97 16.25 10.91
C GLY A 355 4.78 17.61 10.22
N ASN A 356 5.84 18.37 10.09
CA ASN A 356 5.83 19.72 9.57
C ASN A 356 6.89 19.92 8.48
N PRO A 357 6.68 19.36 7.27
CA PRO A 357 7.65 19.52 6.19
C PRO A 357 7.75 21.00 5.79
N PRO A 358 8.97 21.49 5.47
CA PRO A 358 9.17 22.84 5.01
C PRO A 358 8.29 23.15 3.77
N GLU A 359 7.82 24.39 3.69
CA GLU A 359 7.10 24.88 2.51
C GLU A 359 7.97 24.70 1.25
N GLY A 360 7.36 24.26 0.15
CA GLY A 360 8.07 23.97 -1.11
C GLY A 360 8.89 22.68 -1.10
N SER A 361 9.00 21.97 0.03
CA SER A 361 9.63 20.64 0.05
C SER A 361 8.81 19.60 -0.70
N LEU A 362 9.46 18.50 -1.12
CA LEU A 362 8.77 17.39 -1.80
C LEU A 362 7.57 16.88 -1.00
N LEU A 363 7.70 16.70 0.32
CA LEU A 363 6.59 16.25 1.16
C LEU A 363 5.42 17.24 1.18
N ALA A 364 5.70 18.55 1.24
CA ALA A 364 4.66 19.57 1.18
C ALA A 364 3.93 19.52 -0.17
N MET A 365 4.68 19.48 -1.28
CA MET A 365 4.10 19.37 -2.63
C MET A 365 3.30 18.08 -2.83
N LEU A 366 3.74 16.94 -2.28
CA LEU A 366 3.01 15.67 -2.37
C LEU A 366 1.68 15.69 -1.62
N ARG A 367 1.55 16.49 -0.58
CA ARG A 367 0.28 16.68 0.14
C ARG A 367 -0.73 17.49 -0.66
N GLU A 368 -0.24 18.32 -1.60
CA GLU A 368 -1.03 19.15 -2.51
C GLU A 368 -0.86 18.75 -3.98
N LYS A 369 -0.41 17.52 -4.25
CA LYS A 369 0.01 17.02 -5.56
C LYS A 369 -0.96 17.26 -6.72
N LYS A 370 -2.27 17.35 -6.44
CA LYS A 370 -3.28 17.64 -7.47
C LYS A 370 -3.08 18.98 -8.16
N GLN A 371 -2.40 19.93 -7.51
CA GLN A 371 -2.08 21.25 -8.03
C GLN A 371 -0.84 21.24 -8.95
N HIS A 372 -0.02 20.19 -8.84
CA HIS A 372 1.28 20.11 -9.53
C HIS A 372 1.25 19.19 -10.75
N VAL A 373 0.31 18.23 -10.84
CA VAL A 373 0.25 17.27 -11.96
C VAL A 373 0.06 17.97 -13.30
N THR A 374 0.63 17.40 -14.34
CA THR A 374 0.62 17.92 -15.71
C THR A 374 -0.04 16.97 -16.71
N GLY A 375 -0.06 17.34 -17.98
CA GLY A 375 -0.58 16.52 -19.07
C GLY A 375 -2.09 16.24 -18.94
N LYS A 376 -2.50 15.02 -19.27
CA LYS A 376 -3.93 14.63 -19.22
C LYS A 376 -4.56 14.68 -17.82
N CYS A 377 -3.74 14.69 -16.77
CA CYS A 377 -4.24 14.72 -15.40
C CYS A 377 -4.91 16.05 -15.04
N VAL A 378 -4.46 17.18 -15.62
CA VAL A 378 -4.96 18.54 -15.31
C VAL A 378 -6.47 18.68 -15.59
N SER A 379 -6.96 18.07 -16.67
CA SER A 379 -8.37 18.11 -17.07
C SER A 379 -9.13 16.82 -16.80
N CYS A 380 -8.51 15.87 -16.11
CA CYS A 380 -9.12 14.57 -15.84
C CYS A 380 -10.23 14.66 -14.79
N ARG A 381 -11.47 14.27 -15.14
CA ARG A 381 -12.61 14.24 -14.20
C ARG A 381 -12.38 13.36 -12.97
N PHE A 382 -11.43 12.42 -13.04
CA PHE A 382 -11.08 11.51 -11.95
C PHE A 382 -9.86 11.96 -11.15
N LEU A 383 -9.33 13.17 -11.35
CA LEU A 383 -8.16 13.64 -10.61
C LEU A 383 -8.36 13.56 -9.09
N ASN A 384 -9.55 13.88 -8.60
CA ASN A 384 -9.87 13.83 -7.18
C ASN A 384 -9.91 12.41 -6.61
N VAL A 385 -10.18 11.42 -7.45
CA VAL A 385 -10.25 10.00 -7.10
C VAL A 385 -8.89 9.31 -7.20
N CYS A 386 -8.14 9.61 -8.27
CA CYS A 386 -6.85 8.98 -8.56
C CYS A 386 -5.67 9.70 -7.90
N GLY A 387 -5.74 11.02 -7.73
CA GLY A 387 -4.66 11.84 -7.17
C GLY A 387 -3.42 11.92 -8.06
N GLY A 388 -3.58 11.74 -9.39
CA GLY A 388 -2.46 11.74 -10.35
C GLY A 388 -1.70 10.42 -10.44
N ASN A 389 -2.23 9.34 -9.87
CA ASN A 389 -1.65 8.01 -9.86
C ASN A 389 -0.27 7.92 -9.15
N PHE A 390 0.67 7.09 -9.58
CA PHE A 390 1.89 6.77 -8.86
C PHE A 390 3.08 7.62 -9.34
N ARG A 391 3.52 8.59 -8.50
CA ARG A 391 4.52 9.59 -8.89
C ARG A 391 5.92 9.02 -9.11
N ALA A 392 6.33 8.03 -8.26
CA ALA A 392 7.63 7.38 -8.44
C ALA A 392 7.76 6.69 -9.81
N ARG A 393 6.68 6.06 -10.31
CA ARG A 393 6.68 5.44 -11.66
C ARG A 393 6.64 6.49 -12.75
N ALA A 394 5.88 7.58 -12.57
CA ALA A 394 5.85 8.69 -13.54
C ALA A 394 7.26 9.30 -13.71
N GLU A 395 7.95 9.63 -12.62
CA GLU A 395 9.31 10.15 -12.66
C GLU A 395 10.29 9.16 -13.29
N ALA A 396 10.27 7.89 -12.87
CA ALA A 396 11.17 6.88 -13.41
C ALA A 396 11.01 6.64 -14.92
N ALA A 397 9.78 6.79 -15.44
CA ALA A 397 9.49 6.56 -16.85
C ALA A 397 9.73 7.80 -17.73
N THR A 398 9.54 9.01 -17.21
CA THR A 398 9.51 10.25 -18.00
C THR A 398 10.57 11.27 -17.61
N GLY A 399 11.23 11.09 -16.47
CA GLY A 399 12.10 12.08 -15.85
C GLY A 399 11.33 13.24 -15.19
N GLU A 400 10.00 13.26 -15.28
CA GLU A 400 9.15 14.33 -14.75
C GLU A 400 8.31 13.85 -13.58
N LEU A 401 8.58 14.37 -12.39
CA LEU A 401 7.89 14.03 -11.16
C LEU A 401 6.37 14.22 -11.26
N TRP A 402 5.91 15.27 -11.91
CA TRP A 402 4.49 15.61 -12.04
C TRP A 402 3.86 15.16 -13.37
N GLY A 403 4.62 14.49 -14.22
CA GLY A 403 4.20 13.95 -15.51
C GLY A 403 3.08 12.90 -15.39
N VAL A 404 2.58 12.48 -16.53
CA VAL A 404 1.57 11.41 -16.60
C VAL A 404 2.21 10.07 -16.23
N ASP A 405 1.60 9.34 -15.31
CA ASP A 405 2.00 7.97 -15.00
C ASP A 405 1.69 7.05 -16.21
N PRO A 406 2.68 6.33 -16.77
CA PRO A 406 2.48 5.46 -17.94
C PRO A 406 1.50 4.30 -17.68
N ALA A 407 1.28 3.94 -16.42
CA ALA A 407 0.29 2.91 -16.06
C ALA A 407 -1.17 3.43 -16.06
N CYS A 408 -1.38 4.71 -16.34
CA CYS A 408 -2.73 5.24 -16.49
C CYS A 408 -3.33 4.86 -17.84
N TYR A 409 -4.15 3.82 -17.86
CA TYR A 409 -4.79 3.23 -19.04
C TYR A 409 -6.17 3.81 -19.37
N LEU A 410 -6.60 4.88 -18.68
CA LEU A 410 -7.85 5.58 -19.00
C LEU A 410 -7.69 6.37 -20.31
N THR A 411 -8.68 6.23 -21.21
CA THR A 411 -8.71 6.93 -22.49
C THR A 411 -9.11 8.40 -22.32
N ASP A 412 -8.86 9.21 -23.33
CA ASP A 412 -9.24 10.64 -23.31
C ASP A 412 -10.75 10.81 -23.16
N GLU A 413 -11.57 10.00 -23.85
CA GLU A 413 -13.02 9.98 -23.70
C GLU A 413 -13.45 9.66 -22.27
N GLU A 414 -12.87 8.64 -21.66
CA GLU A 414 -13.18 8.21 -20.28
C GLU A 414 -12.86 9.28 -19.25
N ILE A 415 -11.83 10.08 -19.47
CA ILE A 415 -11.45 11.16 -18.55
C ILE A 415 -12.16 12.49 -18.84
N GLY A 416 -12.99 12.55 -19.90
CA GLY A 416 -13.78 13.72 -20.26
C GLY A 416 -13.02 14.76 -21.09
N ARG A 417 -12.11 14.31 -21.98
CA ARG A 417 -11.34 15.14 -22.92
C ARG A 417 -11.81 14.93 -24.35
#